data_3c6f691352e63c7031077a98100145c6
#
_entry.id   3c6f691352e63c7031077a98100145c6
#
_cell.length_a   1.000
_cell.length_b   1.000
_cell.length_c   1.000
_cell.angle_alpha   90.00
_cell.angle_beta   90.00
_cell.angle_gamma   90.00
#
_symmetry.space_group_name_H-M   'P 1'
#
loop_
_entity.id
_entity.type
_entity.pdbx_description
1 polymer ?
#
loop_
_entity_poly.entity_id
_entity_poly.type
_entity_poly.pdbx_seq_one_letter_code
_entity_poly.pdbx_strand_id
1 'polypeptide(L)'
;MAVPVSAAVVLVLVSWQVAADGPLLGLDRAVRRAVRAAHPDSVLDPLGRLLSDLGSAVPAVPVLLAAGVLAAWWWRRAGAARWWLPLPVAGLTSVLIPLLVVPAKAAFARPGPLGDPLTPEQWGWYPSGHTATATFSYGVAALLLARAAGPRTARGLAAGAALLALGVGAGLVWSDFHWLLDVVAGWCLAVLVLWALDRRLPRPGARRPQASDSSLR
;
A
#
# COMPACT_ATOMS: atom_id res chain seq x y z
N MET A 1 -10.59 -15.60 2.93
CA MET A 1 -11.07 -15.13 1.61
C MET A 1 -11.90 -13.84 1.69
N ALA A 2 -12.47 -13.46 2.83
CA ALA A 2 -13.30 -12.25 2.95
C ALA A 2 -12.56 -10.94 2.59
N VAL A 3 -11.37 -10.69 3.13
CA VAL A 3 -10.62 -9.43 2.95
C VAL A 3 -10.37 -9.03 1.48
N PRO A 4 -9.80 -9.88 0.61
CA PRO A 4 -9.58 -9.48 -0.78
C PRO A 4 -10.88 -9.30 -1.57
N VAL A 5 -11.92 -10.09 -1.26
CA VAL A 5 -13.24 -9.90 -1.90
C VAL A 5 -13.83 -8.56 -1.50
N SER A 6 -13.82 -8.22 -0.21
CA SER A 6 -14.29 -6.92 0.26
C SER A 6 -13.49 -5.77 -0.35
N ALA A 7 -12.15 -5.88 -0.42
CA ALA A 7 -11.32 -4.86 -1.04
C ALA A 7 -11.63 -4.69 -2.54
N ALA A 8 -11.86 -5.79 -3.27
CA ALA A 8 -12.23 -5.74 -4.68
C ALA A 8 -13.61 -5.08 -4.88
N VAL A 9 -14.60 -5.47 -4.08
CA VAL A 9 -15.97 -4.90 -4.14
C VAL A 9 -15.93 -3.40 -3.84
N VAL A 10 -15.21 -2.99 -2.78
CA VAL A 10 -15.08 -1.57 -2.42
C VAL A 10 -14.36 -0.80 -3.52
N LEU A 11 -13.26 -1.34 -4.08
CA LEU A 11 -12.53 -0.70 -5.18
C LEU A 11 -13.43 -0.49 -6.40
N VAL A 12 -14.16 -1.52 -6.82
CA VAL A 12 -15.08 -1.42 -7.98
C VAL A 12 -16.18 -0.41 -7.71
N LEU A 13 -16.81 -0.47 -6.53
CA LEU A 13 -17.88 0.45 -6.16
C LEU A 13 -17.39 1.91 -6.15
N VAL A 14 -16.26 2.18 -5.50
CA VAL A 14 -15.68 3.52 -5.41
C VAL A 14 -15.26 4.01 -6.81
N SER A 15 -14.63 3.16 -7.63
CA SER A 15 -14.24 3.51 -8.99
C SER A 15 -15.46 3.87 -9.85
N TRP A 16 -16.54 3.07 -9.73
CA TRP A 16 -17.80 3.37 -10.43
C TRP A 16 -18.39 4.71 -9.98
N GLN A 17 -18.44 4.97 -8.67
CA GLN A 17 -18.96 6.22 -8.13
C GLN A 17 -18.15 7.44 -8.59
N VAL A 18 -16.82 7.30 -8.65
CA VAL A 18 -15.94 8.37 -9.16
C VAL A 18 -16.17 8.60 -10.66
N ALA A 19 -16.30 7.53 -11.45
CA ALA A 19 -16.50 7.64 -12.91
C ALA A 19 -17.90 8.18 -13.29
N ALA A 20 -18.91 7.94 -12.46
CA ALA A 20 -20.31 8.32 -12.71
C ALA A 20 -20.75 9.60 -11.96
N ASP A 21 -19.83 10.34 -11.33
CA ASP A 21 -20.15 11.47 -10.44
C ASP A 21 -21.24 11.12 -9.42
N GLY A 22 -21.16 9.89 -8.87
CA GLY A 22 -22.20 9.30 -8.05
C GLY A 22 -22.33 9.90 -6.64
N PRO A 23 -23.38 9.51 -5.89
CA PRO A 23 -23.73 10.09 -4.59
C PRO A 23 -22.63 9.92 -3.53
N LEU A 24 -21.73 8.90 -3.61
CA LEU A 24 -20.63 8.75 -2.68
C LEU A 24 -19.63 9.91 -2.69
N LEU A 25 -19.57 10.70 -3.76
CA LEU A 25 -18.76 11.93 -3.78
C LEU A 25 -19.27 12.97 -2.77
N GLY A 26 -20.50 12.82 -2.30
CA GLY A 26 -21.04 13.58 -1.18
C GLY A 26 -20.27 13.34 0.13
N LEU A 27 -19.77 12.11 0.35
CA LEU A 27 -18.93 11.77 1.50
C LEU A 27 -17.58 12.51 1.45
N ASP A 28 -16.93 12.55 0.29
CA ASP A 28 -15.67 13.31 0.10
C ASP A 28 -15.86 14.78 0.50
N ARG A 29 -16.93 15.39 -0.02
CA ARG A 29 -17.26 16.79 0.30
C ARG A 29 -17.60 17.00 1.78
N ALA A 30 -18.29 16.04 2.41
CA ALA A 30 -18.62 16.11 3.83
C ALA A 30 -17.38 15.99 4.71
N VAL A 31 -16.53 15.02 4.44
CA VAL A 31 -15.26 14.81 5.19
C VAL A 31 -14.36 16.03 5.03
N ARG A 32 -14.19 16.55 3.80
CA ARG A 32 -13.40 17.75 3.58
C ARG A 32 -13.92 18.95 4.35
N ARG A 33 -15.25 19.18 4.37
CA ARG A 33 -15.82 20.27 5.17
C ARG A 33 -15.54 20.09 6.66
N ALA A 34 -15.68 18.88 7.19
CA ALA A 34 -15.40 18.58 8.59
C ALA A 34 -13.92 18.82 8.95
N VAL A 35 -13.00 18.36 8.10
CA VAL A 35 -11.56 18.58 8.24
C VAL A 35 -11.27 20.07 8.23
N ARG A 36 -11.75 20.83 7.24
CA ARG A 36 -11.52 22.29 7.16
C ARG A 36 -12.10 23.05 8.33
N ALA A 37 -13.22 22.64 8.88
CA ALA A 37 -13.79 23.23 10.08
C ALA A 37 -12.92 23.02 11.33
N ALA A 38 -12.10 21.95 11.35
CA ALA A 38 -11.16 21.64 12.43
C ALA A 38 -9.77 22.28 12.23
N HIS A 39 -9.55 22.97 11.11
CA HIS A 39 -8.22 23.45 10.67
C HIS A 39 -7.78 24.84 11.15
N PRO A 40 -8.62 25.78 11.67
CA PRO A 40 -8.10 27.08 12.03
C PRO A 40 -6.97 26.90 13.06
N ASP A 41 -5.74 27.25 12.66
CA ASP A 41 -4.52 27.21 13.47
C ASP A 41 -4.18 25.85 14.11
N SER A 42 -4.41 24.74 13.38
CA SER A 42 -4.20 23.40 13.92
C SER A 42 -2.71 23.07 14.08
N VAL A 43 -2.34 22.70 15.31
CA VAL A 43 -1.01 22.12 15.62
C VAL A 43 -0.77 20.79 14.92
N LEU A 44 -1.80 20.20 14.29
CA LEU A 44 -1.71 18.92 13.57
C LEU A 44 -1.27 19.08 12.11
N ASP A 45 -1.23 20.28 11.55
CA ASP A 45 -0.87 20.50 10.15
C ASP A 45 0.55 20.01 9.78
N PRO A 46 1.58 20.27 10.61
CA PRO A 46 2.90 19.71 10.34
C PRO A 46 2.92 18.18 10.37
N LEU A 47 2.15 17.58 11.28
CA LEU A 47 2.03 16.12 11.37
C LEU A 47 1.30 15.55 10.14
N GLY A 48 0.22 16.19 9.70
CA GLY A 48 -0.50 15.78 8.49
C GLY A 48 0.40 15.76 7.25
N ARG A 49 1.21 16.81 7.07
CA ARG A 49 2.18 16.89 5.97
C ARG A 49 3.28 15.84 6.09
N LEU A 50 3.88 15.68 7.27
CA LEU A 50 4.89 14.66 7.52
C LEU A 50 4.37 13.25 7.19
N LEU A 51 3.15 12.92 7.65
CA LEU A 51 2.51 11.65 7.33
C LEU A 51 2.27 11.49 5.83
N SER A 52 1.83 12.55 5.15
CA SER A 52 1.66 12.54 3.69
C SER A 52 2.97 12.27 2.96
N ASP A 53 4.05 12.92 3.39
CA ASP A 53 5.39 12.79 2.79
C ASP A 53 5.94 11.37 2.92
N LEU A 54 5.62 10.65 4.00
CA LEU A 54 5.98 9.24 4.14
C LEU A 54 5.34 8.34 3.06
N GLY A 55 4.28 8.80 2.41
CA GLY A 55 3.65 8.13 1.26
C GLY A 55 4.36 8.38 -0.08
N SER A 56 5.31 9.31 -0.15
CA SER A 56 6.05 9.59 -1.37
C SER A 56 7.03 8.46 -1.70
N ALA A 57 7.45 8.37 -2.97
CA ALA A 57 8.41 7.36 -3.40
C ALA A 57 9.79 7.55 -2.74
N VAL A 58 10.14 8.79 -2.36
CA VAL A 58 11.46 9.12 -1.80
C VAL A 58 11.76 8.39 -0.50
N PRO A 59 10.92 8.37 0.55
CA PRO A 59 11.15 7.53 1.72
C PRO A 59 10.70 6.08 1.52
N ALA A 60 9.58 5.83 0.85
CA ALA A 60 8.95 4.52 0.84
C ALA A 60 9.71 3.47 0.02
N VAL A 61 10.23 3.84 -1.16
CA VAL A 61 10.96 2.91 -2.03
C VAL A 61 12.31 2.49 -1.43
N PRO A 62 13.17 3.41 -0.95
CA PRO A 62 14.40 3.01 -0.25
C PRO A 62 14.17 2.09 0.95
N VAL A 63 13.12 2.33 1.75
CA VAL A 63 12.76 1.44 2.87
C VAL A 63 12.38 0.06 2.38
N LEU A 64 11.58 -0.04 1.31
CA LEU A 64 11.23 -1.32 0.69
C LEU A 64 12.47 -2.08 0.19
N LEU A 65 13.36 -1.40 -0.53
CA LEU A 65 14.57 -2.01 -1.07
C LEU A 65 15.52 -2.48 0.05
N ALA A 66 15.72 -1.65 1.08
CA ALA A 66 16.51 -2.01 2.26
C ALA A 66 15.89 -3.22 3.00
N ALA A 67 14.56 -3.25 3.15
CA ALA A 67 13.87 -4.40 3.72
C ALA A 67 14.01 -5.66 2.86
N GLY A 68 14.04 -5.54 1.54
CA GLY A 68 14.31 -6.64 0.61
C GLY A 68 15.70 -7.25 0.83
N VAL A 69 16.73 -6.39 0.96
CA VAL A 69 18.11 -6.82 1.26
C VAL A 69 18.19 -7.50 2.63
N LEU A 70 17.62 -6.89 3.66
CA LEU A 70 17.61 -7.45 5.02
C LEU A 70 16.86 -8.78 5.08
N ALA A 71 15.72 -8.87 4.40
CA ALA A 71 14.96 -10.11 4.32
C ALA A 71 15.76 -11.20 3.60
N ALA A 72 16.42 -10.91 2.49
CA ALA A 72 17.27 -11.86 1.76
C ALA A 72 18.39 -12.40 2.67
N TRP A 73 19.02 -11.51 3.44
CA TRP A 73 20.05 -11.90 4.42
C TRP A 73 19.49 -12.80 5.51
N TRP A 74 18.32 -12.50 6.09
CA TRP A 74 17.66 -13.34 7.09
C TRP A 74 17.22 -14.69 6.51
N TRP A 75 16.67 -14.70 5.30
CA TRP A 75 16.26 -15.94 4.63
C TRP A 75 17.47 -16.84 4.35
N ARG A 76 18.59 -16.26 3.95
CA ARG A 76 19.85 -16.99 3.77
C ARG A 76 20.32 -17.63 5.07
N ARG A 77 20.29 -16.87 6.17
CA ARG A 77 20.66 -17.39 7.50
C ARG A 77 19.71 -18.46 8.00
N ALA A 78 18.45 -18.41 7.63
CA ALA A 78 17.47 -19.43 7.92
C ALA A 78 17.57 -20.67 7.00
N GLY A 79 18.56 -20.74 6.10
CA GLY A 79 18.77 -21.86 5.18
C GLY A 79 17.73 -21.96 4.06
N ALA A 80 17.05 -20.87 3.71
CA ALA A 80 16.05 -20.88 2.65
C ALA A 80 16.69 -21.09 1.27
N ALA A 81 16.21 -22.08 0.50
CA ALA A 81 16.74 -22.36 -0.85
C ALA A 81 16.60 -21.18 -1.82
N ARG A 82 15.55 -20.35 -1.63
CA ARG A 82 15.28 -19.17 -2.46
C ARG A 82 15.53 -17.89 -1.67
N TRP A 83 16.64 -17.81 -0.94
CA TRP A 83 17.01 -16.68 -0.10
C TRP A 83 17.08 -15.33 -0.84
N TRP A 84 17.34 -15.34 -2.15
CA TRP A 84 17.46 -14.17 -3.01
C TRP A 84 16.10 -13.57 -3.43
N LEU A 85 15.00 -14.33 -3.27
CA LEU A 85 13.66 -13.93 -3.75
C LEU A 85 13.15 -12.58 -3.21
N PRO A 86 13.45 -12.15 -1.98
CA PRO A 86 13.06 -10.82 -1.50
C PRO A 86 13.57 -9.66 -2.36
N LEU A 87 14.74 -9.81 -3.02
CA LEU A 87 15.34 -8.75 -3.84
C LEU A 87 14.49 -8.40 -5.06
N PRO A 88 14.21 -9.35 -5.99
CA PRO A 88 13.36 -9.05 -7.12
C PRO A 88 11.91 -8.70 -6.72
N VAL A 89 11.39 -9.24 -5.62
CA VAL A 89 10.06 -8.86 -5.13
C VAL A 89 10.03 -7.40 -4.73
N ALA A 90 11.03 -6.90 -4.01
CA ALA A 90 11.11 -5.48 -3.65
C ALA A 90 11.26 -4.60 -4.90
N GLY A 91 12.16 -4.96 -5.82
CA GLY A 91 12.36 -4.21 -7.08
C GLY A 91 11.11 -4.19 -7.96
N LEU A 92 10.48 -5.34 -8.20
CA LEU A 92 9.26 -5.44 -9.01
C LEU A 92 8.09 -4.67 -8.36
N THR A 93 7.98 -4.71 -7.03
CA THR A 93 6.96 -3.92 -6.31
C THR A 93 7.14 -2.43 -6.58
N SER A 94 8.37 -1.92 -6.54
CA SER A 94 8.66 -0.50 -6.78
C SER A 94 8.22 -0.05 -8.19
N VAL A 95 8.32 -0.93 -9.18
CA VAL A 95 7.89 -0.66 -10.57
C VAL A 95 6.38 -0.88 -10.73
N LEU A 96 5.80 -1.87 -10.05
CA LEU A 96 4.38 -2.19 -10.16
C LEU A 96 3.49 -1.05 -9.66
N ILE A 97 3.92 -0.31 -8.62
CA ILE A 97 3.15 0.82 -8.08
C ILE A 97 2.79 1.84 -9.16
N PRO A 98 3.77 2.50 -9.83
CA PRO A 98 3.43 3.47 -10.87
C PRO A 98 2.72 2.83 -12.07
N LEU A 99 3.02 1.58 -12.43
CA LEU A 99 2.35 0.87 -13.52
C LEU A 99 0.85 0.65 -13.29
N LEU A 100 0.42 0.54 -12.04
CA LEU A 100 -1.00 0.41 -11.71
C LEU A 100 -1.67 1.77 -11.49
N VAL A 101 -0.98 2.69 -10.84
CA VAL A 101 -1.56 3.96 -10.40
C VAL A 101 -1.62 4.99 -11.54
N VAL A 102 -0.55 5.13 -12.34
CA VAL A 102 -0.48 6.18 -13.37
C VAL A 102 -1.54 6.00 -14.46
N PRO A 103 -1.74 4.80 -15.06
CA PRO A 103 -2.81 4.62 -16.03
C PRO A 103 -4.19 4.85 -15.44
N ALA A 104 -4.42 4.42 -14.20
CA ALA A 104 -5.70 4.67 -13.52
C ALA A 104 -5.94 6.18 -13.32
N LYS A 105 -4.93 6.93 -12.88
CA LYS A 105 -5.02 8.40 -12.75
C LYS A 105 -5.38 9.06 -14.07
N ALA A 106 -4.71 8.68 -15.16
CA ALA A 106 -4.97 9.21 -16.49
C ALA A 106 -6.39 8.85 -16.99
N ALA A 107 -6.87 7.64 -16.71
CA ALA A 107 -8.18 7.17 -17.13
C ALA A 107 -9.34 7.90 -16.42
N PHE A 108 -9.19 8.15 -15.11
CA PHE A 108 -10.22 8.84 -14.32
C PHE A 108 -10.11 10.36 -14.40
N ALA A 109 -8.91 10.90 -14.59
CA ALA A 109 -8.63 12.34 -14.69
C ALA A 109 -9.35 13.18 -13.61
N ARG A 110 -9.51 12.62 -12.41
CA ARG A 110 -10.27 13.23 -11.33
C ARG A 110 -9.55 14.48 -10.80
N PRO A 111 -10.21 15.66 -10.70
CA PRO A 111 -9.61 16.86 -10.10
C PRO A 111 -9.37 16.68 -8.59
N GLY A 112 -8.38 17.40 -8.06
CA GLY A 112 -8.04 17.39 -6.65
C GLY A 112 -9.05 18.13 -5.76
N PRO A 113 -8.87 18.04 -4.42
CA PRO A 113 -9.77 18.71 -3.47
C PRO A 113 -9.80 20.24 -3.58
N LEU A 114 -8.73 20.86 -4.06
CA LEU A 114 -8.67 22.31 -4.23
C LEU A 114 -9.53 22.81 -5.39
N GLY A 115 -9.92 21.92 -6.31
CA GLY A 115 -10.83 22.25 -7.40
C GLY A 115 -10.14 22.88 -8.61
N ASP A 116 -8.82 22.96 -8.61
CA ASP A 116 -8.07 23.49 -9.74
C ASP A 116 -8.21 22.53 -10.95
N PRO A 117 -8.37 23.07 -12.16
CA PRO A 117 -8.36 22.26 -13.37
C PRO A 117 -7.04 21.49 -13.49
N LEU A 118 -7.11 20.29 -14.08
CA LEU A 118 -5.89 19.52 -14.37
C LEU A 118 -5.06 20.26 -15.42
N THR A 119 -3.77 20.43 -15.15
CA THR A 119 -2.81 20.85 -16.17
C THR A 119 -2.46 19.67 -17.10
N PRO A 120 -1.92 19.92 -18.31
CA PRO A 120 -1.55 18.85 -19.24
C PRO A 120 -0.55 17.83 -18.66
N GLU A 121 0.24 18.24 -17.65
CA GLU A 121 1.24 17.40 -16.99
C GLU A 121 0.65 16.57 -15.84
N GLN A 122 -0.60 16.83 -15.43
CA GLN A 122 -1.27 16.16 -14.32
C GLN A 122 -2.18 15.05 -14.82
N TRP A 123 -1.99 13.84 -14.27
CA TRP A 123 -2.81 12.67 -14.62
C TRP A 123 -4.09 12.53 -13.79
N GLY A 124 -4.32 13.41 -12.80
CA GLY A 124 -5.46 13.34 -11.89
C GLY A 124 -5.10 12.82 -10.49
N TRP A 125 -6.10 12.78 -9.63
CA TRP A 125 -5.92 12.44 -8.20
C TRP A 125 -6.35 11.02 -7.85
N TYR A 126 -7.27 10.42 -8.58
CA TYR A 126 -7.79 9.07 -8.32
C TYR A 126 -7.06 7.97 -9.11
N PRO A 127 -6.67 6.84 -8.46
CA PRO A 127 -6.56 6.62 -7.02
C PRO A 127 -5.35 7.35 -6.42
N SER A 128 -5.30 7.46 -5.06
CA SER A 128 -4.16 8.10 -4.39
C SER A 128 -2.86 7.33 -4.59
N GLY A 129 -1.89 8.00 -5.25
CA GLY A 129 -0.55 7.44 -5.45
C GLY A 129 0.25 7.31 -4.16
N HIS A 130 0.19 8.31 -3.26
CA HIS A 130 0.88 8.28 -1.97
C HIS A 130 0.35 7.14 -1.09
N THR A 131 -0.98 6.98 -1.01
CA THR A 131 -1.59 5.88 -0.26
C THR A 131 -1.18 4.52 -0.82
N ALA A 132 -1.24 4.35 -2.14
CA ALA A 132 -0.81 3.11 -2.78
C ALA A 132 0.68 2.84 -2.51
N THR A 133 1.56 3.84 -2.70
CA THR A 133 3.01 3.72 -2.48
C THR A 133 3.32 3.33 -1.03
N ALA A 134 2.75 4.02 -0.05
CA ALA A 134 2.95 3.67 1.36
C ALA A 134 2.51 2.24 1.66
N THR A 135 1.27 1.89 1.29
CA THR A 135 0.70 0.60 1.62
C THR A 135 1.43 -0.55 0.94
N PHE A 136 1.82 -0.38 -0.33
CA PHE A 136 2.64 -1.36 -1.05
C PHE A 136 4.03 -1.48 -0.43
N SER A 137 4.75 -0.36 -0.30
CA SER A 137 6.15 -0.41 0.10
C SER A 137 6.32 -0.91 1.52
N TYR A 138 5.61 -0.32 2.49
CA TYR A 138 5.71 -0.74 3.88
C TYR A 138 5.04 -2.10 4.13
N GLY A 139 3.95 -2.40 3.42
CA GLY A 139 3.28 -3.69 3.48
C GLY A 139 4.14 -4.83 2.95
N VAL A 140 4.78 -4.67 1.79
CA VAL A 140 5.70 -5.68 1.23
C VAL A 140 6.96 -5.80 2.07
N ALA A 141 7.53 -4.68 2.55
CA ALA A 141 8.66 -4.71 3.50
C ALA A 141 8.34 -5.54 4.74
N ALA A 142 7.20 -5.26 5.38
CA ALA A 142 6.73 -6.02 6.53
C ALA A 142 6.49 -7.50 6.21
N LEU A 143 5.88 -7.80 5.06
CA LEU A 143 5.63 -9.17 4.61
C LEU A 143 6.93 -9.96 4.42
N LEU A 144 7.92 -9.39 3.73
CA LEU A 144 9.21 -10.05 3.46
C LEU A 144 9.97 -10.33 4.75
N LEU A 145 10.04 -9.37 5.68
CA LEU A 145 10.70 -9.51 6.96
C LEU A 145 9.96 -10.49 7.89
N ALA A 146 8.62 -10.44 7.90
CA ALA A 146 7.78 -11.32 8.73
C ALA A 146 7.95 -12.81 8.39
N ARG A 147 8.32 -13.15 7.16
CA ARG A 147 8.52 -14.54 6.71
C ARG A 147 9.65 -15.27 7.46
N ALA A 148 10.66 -14.54 7.90
CA ALA A 148 11.79 -15.10 8.68
C ALA A 148 11.73 -14.74 10.17
N ALA A 149 10.72 -13.99 10.60
CA ALA A 149 10.55 -13.53 11.97
C ALA A 149 9.62 -14.45 12.77
N GLY A 150 9.76 -14.42 14.10
CA GLY A 150 8.82 -15.07 15.00
C GLY A 150 7.43 -14.41 15.01
N PRO A 151 6.38 -15.09 15.51
CA PRO A 151 4.99 -14.63 15.40
C PRO A 151 4.70 -13.26 16.02
N ARG A 152 5.38 -12.90 17.11
CA ARG A 152 5.23 -11.58 17.76
C ARG A 152 5.80 -10.47 16.89
N THR A 153 7.01 -10.65 16.37
CA THR A 153 7.66 -9.69 15.46
C THR A 153 6.88 -9.55 14.16
N ALA A 154 6.41 -10.66 13.58
CA ALA A 154 5.58 -10.63 12.37
C ALA A 154 4.30 -9.82 12.56
N ARG A 155 3.62 -9.98 13.71
CA ARG A 155 2.43 -9.17 14.04
C ARG A 155 2.78 -7.70 14.24
N GLY A 156 3.89 -7.39 14.92
CA GLY A 156 4.36 -6.02 15.09
C GLY A 156 4.68 -5.33 13.77
N LEU A 157 5.37 -6.01 12.85
CA LEU A 157 5.67 -5.50 11.50
C LEU A 157 4.38 -5.22 10.71
N ALA A 158 3.43 -6.15 10.73
CA ALA A 158 2.14 -5.97 10.05
C ALA A 158 1.34 -4.80 10.65
N ALA A 159 1.28 -4.70 11.98
CA ALA A 159 0.62 -3.59 12.66
C ALA A 159 1.29 -2.25 12.35
N GLY A 160 2.61 -2.18 12.38
CA GLY A 160 3.37 -0.97 12.05
C GLY A 160 3.12 -0.52 10.60
N ALA A 161 3.15 -1.45 9.64
CA ALA A 161 2.83 -1.15 8.24
C ALA A 161 1.38 -0.66 8.07
N ALA A 162 0.42 -1.27 8.76
CA ALA A 162 -0.97 -0.84 8.73
C ALA A 162 -1.16 0.55 9.33
N LEU A 163 -0.53 0.84 10.47
CA LEU A 163 -0.58 2.16 11.10
C LEU A 163 0.04 3.25 10.21
N LEU A 164 1.17 2.96 9.56
CA LEU A 164 1.77 3.88 8.59
C LEU A 164 0.85 4.12 7.40
N ALA A 165 0.25 3.07 6.83
CA ALA A 165 -0.67 3.22 5.71
C ALA A 165 -1.92 4.04 6.08
N LEU A 166 -2.47 3.82 7.27
CA LEU A 166 -3.60 4.60 7.81
C LEU A 166 -3.19 6.04 8.09
N GLY A 167 -2.02 6.25 8.71
CA GLY A 167 -1.48 7.57 9.00
C GLY A 167 -1.24 8.40 7.73
N VAL A 168 -0.63 7.80 6.70
CA VAL A 168 -0.45 8.46 5.39
C VAL A 168 -1.80 8.85 4.80
N GLY A 169 -2.77 7.94 4.76
CA GLY A 169 -4.10 8.25 4.24
C GLY A 169 -4.81 9.36 5.01
N ALA A 170 -4.73 9.33 6.34
CA ALA A 170 -5.28 10.38 7.19
C ALA A 170 -4.59 11.73 6.96
N GLY A 171 -3.25 11.73 6.86
CA GLY A 171 -2.46 12.93 6.56
C GLY A 171 -2.83 13.57 5.22
N LEU A 172 -3.02 12.74 4.17
CA LEU A 172 -3.41 13.22 2.84
C LEU A 172 -4.79 13.89 2.83
N VAL A 173 -5.76 13.31 3.56
CA VAL A 173 -7.10 13.90 3.69
C VAL A 173 -7.06 15.15 4.56
N TRP A 174 -6.31 15.12 5.66
CA TRP A 174 -6.11 16.26 6.55
C TRP A 174 -5.50 17.46 5.82
N SER A 175 -4.49 17.22 5.00
CA SER A 175 -3.76 18.28 4.28
C SER A 175 -4.42 18.71 2.96
N ASP A 176 -5.65 18.29 2.68
CA ASP A 176 -6.37 18.58 1.40
C ASP A 176 -5.60 18.11 0.15
N PHE A 177 -4.70 17.13 0.27
CA PHE A 177 -3.95 16.59 -0.86
C PHE A 177 -4.75 15.55 -1.66
N HIS A 178 -5.67 14.84 -1.01
CA HIS A 178 -6.53 13.84 -1.64
C HIS A 178 -7.93 13.81 -1.05
N TRP A 179 -8.88 13.40 -1.88
CA TRP A 179 -10.21 13.02 -1.41
C TRP A 179 -10.16 11.69 -0.63
N LEU A 180 -11.10 11.48 0.29
CA LEU A 180 -11.19 10.24 1.05
C LEU A 180 -11.31 9.01 0.15
N LEU A 181 -12.15 9.07 -0.90
CA LEU A 181 -12.35 7.95 -1.83
C LEU A 181 -11.10 7.61 -2.63
N ASP A 182 -10.22 8.60 -2.94
CA ASP A 182 -8.93 8.33 -3.59
C ASP A 182 -8.02 7.49 -2.69
N VAL A 183 -8.02 7.82 -1.40
CA VAL A 183 -7.26 7.12 -0.35
C VAL A 183 -7.78 5.69 -0.17
N VAL A 184 -9.10 5.53 -0.05
CA VAL A 184 -9.75 4.21 0.08
C VAL A 184 -9.43 3.32 -1.11
N ALA A 185 -9.48 3.85 -2.33
CA ALA A 185 -9.11 3.10 -3.54
C ALA A 185 -7.63 2.69 -3.53
N GLY A 186 -6.73 3.58 -3.10
CA GLY A 186 -5.31 3.28 -2.93
C GLY A 186 -5.06 2.12 -1.95
N TRP A 187 -5.75 2.11 -0.80
CA TRP A 187 -5.69 1.00 0.15
C TRP A 187 -6.23 -0.30 -0.43
N CYS A 188 -7.39 -0.27 -1.08
CA CYS A 188 -7.99 -1.47 -1.66
C CYS A 188 -7.08 -2.10 -2.72
N LEU A 189 -6.52 -1.28 -3.63
CA LEU A 189 -5.58 -1.74 -4.65
C LEU A 189 -4.36 -2.42 -4.01
N ALA A 190 -3.77 -1.78 -3.00
CA ALA A 190 -2.60 -2.30 -2.32
C ALA A 190 -2.90 -3.60 -1.56
N VAL A 191 -4.01 -3.70 -0.86
CA VAL A 191 -4.44 -4.91 -0.14
C VAL A 191 -4.60 -6.11 -1.08
N LEU A 192 -5.16 -5.91 -2.28
CA LEU A 192 -5.30 -6.97 -3.28
C LEU A 192 -3.94 -7.52 -3.72
N VAL A 193 -2.98 -6.64 -4.00
CA VAL A 193 -1.63 -7.08 -4.42
C VAL A 193 -0.87 -7.70 -3.26
N LEU A 194 -0.93 -7.15 -2.06
CA LEU A 194 -0.34 -7.73 -0.86
C LEU A 194 -0.87 -9.14 -0.59
N TRP A 195 -2.19 -9.33 -0.71
CA TRP A 195 -2.80 -10.64 -0.58
C TRP A 195 -2.30 -11.63 -1.63
N ALA A 196 -2.19 -11.20 -2.89
CA ALA A 196 -1.68 -12.05 -3.96
C ALA A 196 -0.20 -12.45 -3.74
N LEU A 197 0.62 -11.50 -3.28
CA LEU A 197 2.01 -11.74 -2.92
C LEU A 197 2.13 -12.69 -1.72
N ASP A 198 1.34 -12.47 -0.66
CA ASP A 198 1.34 -13.35 0.52
C ASP A 198 1.06 -14.80 0.16
N ARG A 199 0.15 -15.06 -0.79
CA ARG A 199 -0.19 -16.40 -1.27
C ARG A 199 0.92 -17.06 -2.09
N ARG A 200 1.74 -16.28 -2.78
CA ARG A 200 2.76 -16.78 -3.70
C ARG A 200 4.15 -16.87 -3.09
N LEU A 201 4.42 -16.10 -2.05
CA LEU A 201 5.73 -16.11 -1.40
C LEU A 201 5.93 -17.34 -0.52
N PRO A 202 7.05 -18.08 -0.67
CA PRO A 202 7.36 -19.23 0.16
C PRO A 202 7.64 -18.81 1.62
N ARG A 203 7.46 -19.75 2.54
CA ARG A 203 7.91 -19.61 3.94
C ARG A 203 9.30 -20.22 4.08
N PRO A 204 10.33 -19.46 4.50
CA PRO A 204 11.64 -20.02 4.84
C PRO A 204 11.48 -21.12 5.90
N GLY A 205 12.14 -22.25 5.72
CA GLY A 205 12.11 -23.34 6.71
C GLY A 205 11.02 -24.39 6.54
N ALA A 206 10.12 -24.28 5.56
CA ALA A 206 9.28 -25.41 5.17
C ALA A 206 10.18 -26.47 4.50
N ARG A 207 10.71 -27.41 5.28
CA ARG A 207 11.41 -28.58 4.73
C ARG A 207 10.46 -29.31 3.80
N ARG A 208 10.90 -29.61 2.56
CA ARG A 208 10.24 -30.66 1.77
C ARG A 208 10.24 -31.92 2.63
N PRO A 209 9.11 -32.66 2.72
CA PRO A 209 9.15 -34.01 3.25
C PRO A 209 10.23 -34.75 2.47
N GLN A 210 11.25 -35.28 3.16
CA GLN A 210 12.16 -36.25 2.57
C GLN A 210 11.26 -37.38 2.12
N ALA A 211 11.23 -37.62 0.79
CA ALA A 211 10.69 -38.86 0.29
C ALA A 211 11.45 -39.97 1.04
N SER A 212 10.75 -40.70 1.88
CA SER A 212 11.30 -41.85 2.58
C SER A 212 11.79 -42.78 1.50
N ASP A 213 13.09 -42.97 1.46
CA ASP A 213 13.77 -43.94 0.64
C ASP A 213 13.36 -45.34 1.15
N SER A 214 12.20 -45.81 0.64
CA SER A 214 11.65 -47.15 0.91
C SER A 214 12.09 -48.14 -0.18
N SER A 215 13.36 -48.04 -0.61
CA SER A 215 13.95 -49.03 -1.52
C SER A 215 15.19 -49.67 -0.89
N LEU A 216 14.99 -50.34 0.26
CA LEU A 216 15.93 -51.37 0.75
C LEU A 216 15.14 -52.40 1.59
N ARG A 217 14.44 -53.36 0.94
CA ARG A 217 14.39 -54.79 1.32
C ARG A 217 13.92 -55.59 0.13
#